data_0800081ecc07c1fc3c2c6bc3dfa40942
#
_entry.id   0800081ecc07c1fc3c2c6bc3dfa40942
#
_cell.length_a   1.000
_cell.length_b   1.000
_cell.length_c   1.000
_cell.angle_alpha   90.00
_cell.angle_beta   90.00
_cell.angle_gamma   90.00
#
_symmetry.space_group_name_H-M   'P 1'
#
loop_
_entity.id
_entity.type
_entity.pdbx_description
1 polymer ?
#
loop_
_entity_poly.entity_id
_entity_poly.type
_entity_poly.pdbx_seq_one_letter_code
_entity_poly.pdbx_strand_id
1 'polypeptide(L)'
;ELLKGPWPSFVKEIEAAAQKSAMSEDLLGILDRSYEDRVGHWKHGGIVGVRGYGGGVIGRYCDLPEEFPNVSQFHTLRVNQPAGWFYTSEKARKICDIWEKHGSGLTNMHGSTGDLILLGTTTEELEPIFSELTKEGFDLGGSGSDMRTPSCCCGPARCEWAMFDTLRVTYDLTMHYQDELHRPYFPYKFKIKISACANDCVASIARSDLSIIGTWKDAIQIDQKEVAAYADSINIQKEVCDLCPTRCMELNGRELKIYDEDCTRCMHCINVMPKALRPGKERGASILVGGKAPIVKGALLS
;
A
#
# COMPACT_ATOMS: atom_id res chain seq x y z
N GLU A 1 -27.21 3.99 14.19
CA GLU A 1 -26.04 3.86 15.07
C GLU A 1 -24.76 4.36 14.40
N LEU A 2 -24.48 3.92 13.19
CA LEU A 2 -23.25 4.29 12.46
C LEU A 2 -23.13 5.82 12.30
N LEU A 3 -24.21 6.52 11.96
CA LEU A 3 -24.24 7.99 11.81
C LEU A 3 -24.16 8.77 13.13
N LYS A 4 -24.40 8.13 14.26
CA LYS A 4 -24.31 8.77 15.60
C LYS A 4 -22.90 8.80 16.15
N GLY A 5 -21.97 8.03 15.56
CA GLY A 5 -20.60 7.94 16.01
C GLY A 5 -19.78 9.18 15.68
N PRO A 6 -18.57 9.31 16.26
CA PRO A 6 -17.61 10.36 15.92
C PRO A 6 -16.90 10.07 14.59
N TRP A 7 -17.57 9.44 13.65
CA TRP A 7 -17.01 8.94 12.41
C TRP A 7 -16.56 10.09 11.51
N PRO A 8 -15.34 10.03 11.00
CA PRO A 8 -14.83 11.03 10.08
C PRO A 8 -15.52 10.92 8.70
N SER A 9 -15.00 11.62 7.73
CA SER A 9 -15.52 11.79 6.37
C SER A 9 -16.13 10.54 5.73
N PHE A 10 -15.60 9.35 6.00
CA PHE A 10 -16.06 8.10 5.38
C PHE A 10 -17.58 7.90 5.41
N VAL A 11 -18.23 7.97 6.59
CA VAL A 11 -19.69 7.77 6.70
C VAL A 11 -20.45 8.93 6.10
N LYS A 12 -19.96 10.15 6.29
CA LYS A 12 -20.57 11.37 5.73
C LYS A 12 -20.51 11.39 4.20
N GLU A 13 -19.44 10.88 3.61
CA GLU A 13 -19.31 10.77 2.16
C GLU A 13 -20.31 9.75 1.59
N ILE A 14 -20.49 8.59 2.26
CA ILE A 14 -21.51 7.62 1.84
C ILE A 14 -22.92 8.19 2.02
N GLU A 15 -23.20 8.91 3.10
CA GLU A 15 -24.48 9.60 3.33
C GLU A 15 -24.77 10.62 2.23
N ALA A 16 -23.78 11.40 1.82
CA ALA A 16 -23.90 12.35 0.73
C ALA A 16 -24.13 11.66 -0.64
N ALA A 17 -23.46 10.52 -0.87
CA ALA A 17 -23.64 9.72 -2.08
C ALA A 17 -25.01 9.03 -2.10
N ALA A 18 -25.54 8.60 -0.96
CA ALA A 18 -26.85 7.98 -0.80
C ALA A 18 -28.00 8.90 -1.27
N GLN A 19 -27.82 10.22 -1.18
CA GLN A 19 -28.79 11.18 -1.70
C GLN A 19 -28.89 11.21 -3.24
N LYS A 20 -27.91 10.65 -3.93
CA LYS A 20 -27.81 10.70 -5.39
C LYS A 20 -27.91 9.33 -6.06
N SER A 21 -27.74 8.24 -5.32
CA SER A 21 -27.62 6.89 -5.84
C SER A 21 -28.30 5.90 -4.90
N ALA A 22 -29.32 5.17 -5.42
CA ALA A 22 -30.00 4.11 -4.67
C ALA A 22 -29.02 2.98 -4.26
N MET A 23 -27.99 2.70 -5.06
CA MET A 23 -26.93 1.75 -4.67
C MET A 23 -26.14 2.26 -3.45
N SER A 24 -25.83 3.55 -3.38
CA SER A 24 -25.12 4.12 -2.23
C SER A 24 -26.02 4.21 -0.99
N GLU A 25 -27.33 4.40 -1.16
CA GLU A 25 -28.31 4.31 -0.09
C GLU A 25 -28.31 2.91 0.54
N ASP A 26 -28.43 1.88 -0.29
CA ASP A 26 -28.39 0.48 0.17
C ASP A 26 -27.01 0.11 0.74
N LEU A 27 -25.90 0.61 0.18
CA LEU A 27 -24.56 0.44 0.75
C LEU A 27 -24.47 1.02 2.18
N LEU A 28 -25.01 2.20 2.42
CA LEU A 28 -25.07 2.79 3.75
C LEU A 28 -25.95 1.93 4.67
N GLY A 29 -27.12 1.48 4.19
CA GLY A 29 -28.04 0.62 4.93
C GLY A 29 -27.40 -0.69 5.38
N ILE A 30 -26.72 -1.42 4.49
CA ILE A 30 -26.05 -2.68 4.85
C ILE A 30 -24.88 -2.47 5.83
N LEU A 31 -24.20 -1.33 5.75
CA LEU A 31 -23.13 -1.02 6.71
C LEU A 31 -23.69 -0.71 8.09
N ASP A 32 -24.78 0.06 8.17
CA ASP A 32 -25.45 0.39 9.42
C ASP A 32 -26.04 -0.89 10.06
N ARG A 33 -26.71 -1.70 9.27
CA ARG A 33 -27.24 -3.00 9.70
C ARG A 33 -26.14 -3.94 10.20
N SER A 34 -25.03 -4.04 9.45
CA SER A 34 -23.87 -4.86 9.86
C SER A 34 -23.26 -4.37 11.17
N TYR A 35 -23.24 -3.06 11.39
CA TYR A 35 -22.73 -2.46 12.62
C TYR A 35 -23.64 -2.79 13.83
N GLU A 36 -24.94 -2.73 13.66
CA GLU A 36 -25.94 -3.08 14.70
C GLU A 36 -25.91 -4.57 15.03
N ASP A 37 -25.97 -5.42 14.02
CA ASP A 37 -26.07 -6.88 14.16
C ASP A 37 -24.73 -7.52 14.58
N ARG A 38 -23.61 -6.79 14.47
CA ARG A 38 -22.24 -7.30 14.63
C ARG A 38 -21.91 -8.46 13.68
N VAL A 39 -22.60 -8.50 12.54
CA VAL A 39 -22.40 -9.46 11.46
C VAL A 39 -22.28 -8.71 10.15
N GLY A 40 -21.24 -9.01 9.36
CA GLY A 40 -21.08 -8.37 8.06
C GLY A 40 -22.10 -8.89 7.05
N HIS A 41 -22.96 -8.03 6.53
CA HIS A 41 -23.94 -8.33 5.48
C HIS A 41 -23.40 -8.07 4.07
N TRP A 42 -22.28 -7.38 3.96
CA TRP A 42 -21.50 -7.25 2.74
C TRP A 42 -20.60 -8.48 2.60
N LYS A 43 -20.84 -9.29 1.57
CA LYS A 43 -20.14 -10.55 1.33
C LYS A 43 -19.27 -10.49 0.08
N HIS A 44 -18.27 -11.38 0.03
CA HIS A 44 -17.50 -11.61 -1.18
C HIS A 44 -18.29 -12.46 -2.17
N GLY A 45 -18.41 -11.98 -3.41
CA GLY A 45 -18.90 -12.75 -4.55
C GLY A 45 -17.74 -13.52 -5.20
N GLY A 46 -18.01 -14.04 -6.39
CA GLY A 46 -17.02 -14.76 -7.20
C GLY A 46 -16.00 -13.84 -7.88
N ILE A 47 -15.10 -14.47 -8.60
CA ILE A 47 -14.20 -13.79 -9.52
C ILE A 47 -15.01 -13.28 -10.71
N VAL A 48 -14.84 -12.02 -11.05
CA VAL A 48 -15.48 -11.36 -12.20
C VAL A 48 -14.38 -10.68 -13.01
N GLY A 49 -14.48 -10.73 -14.33
CA GLY A 49 -13.56 -10.10 -15.25
C GLY A 49 -14.27 -9.18 -16.23
N VAL A 50 -13.47 -8.52 -17.04
CA VAL A 50 -13.88 -7.81 -18.25
C VAL A 50 -13.24 -8.49 -19.47
N ARG A 51 -13.62 -8.10 -20.69
CA ARG A 51 -13.08 -8.71 -21.92
C ARG A 51 -11.54 -8.74 -21.92
N GLY A 52 -10.98 -9.95 -21.96
CA GLY A 52 -9.53 -10.19 -21.96
C GLY A 52 -8.88 -10.31 -20.59
N TYR A 53 -9.58 -9.92 -19.51
CA TYR A 53 -9.09 -9.99 -18.13
C TYR A 53 -9.94 -10.93 -17.29
N GLY A 54 -9.32 -11.91 -16.67
CA GLY A 54 -9.95 -12.81 -15.70
C GLY A 54 -9.97 -12.25 -14.27
N GLY A 55 -9.49 -11.03 -14.07
CA GLY A 55 -9.39 -10.34 -12.79
C GLY A 55 -9.57 -8.83 -12.94
N GLY A 56 -9.29 -8.09 -11.85
CA GLY A 56 -9.45 -6.63 -11.80
C GLY A 56 -10.81 -6.17 -11.27
N VAL A 57 -11.78 -7.07 -11.24
CA VAL A 57 -13.11 -6.84 -10.68
C VAL A 57 -13.36 -7.84 -9.56
N ILE A 58 -13.99 -7.40 -8.49
CA ILE A 58 -14.41 -8.25 -7.38
C ILE A 58 -15.92 -8.21 -7.27
N GLY A 59 -16.56 -9.35 -7.49
CA GLY A 59 -17.98 -9.53 -7.23
C GLY A 59 -18.30 -9.39 -5.75
N ARG A 60 -19.42 -8.75 -5.46
CA ARG A 60 -19.94 -8.55 -4.11
C ARG A 60 -21.42 -8.88 -4.10
N TYR A 61 -21.96 -9.19 -2.93
CA TYR A 61 -23.38 -9.34 -2.71
C TYR A 61 -23.74 -9.00 -1.27
N CYS A 62 -25.02 -8.63 -1.08
CA CYS A 62 -25.64 -8.54 0.22
C CYS A 62 -26.42 -9.83 0.51
N ASP A 63 -26.33 -10.37 1.74
CA ASP A 63 -27.09 -11.53 2.15
C ASP A 63 -28.50 -11.18 2.68
N LEU A 64 -28.89 -9.90 2.57
CA LEU A 64 -30.24 -9.37 2.84
C LEU A 64 -30.83 -8.70 1.56
N PRO A 65 -30.97 -9.42 0.44
CA PRO A 65 -31.34 -8.82 -0.86
C PRO A 65 -32.74 -8.25 -0.91
N GLU A 66 -33.65 -8.68 -0.05
CA GLU A 66 -35.03 -8.15 0.03
C GLU A 66 -35.04 -6.76 0.69
N GLU A 67 -34.16 -6.53 1.65
CA GLU A 67 -34.03 -5.26 2.36
C GLU A 67 -33.16 -4.26 1.56
N PHE A 68 -32.12 -4.76 0.87
CA PHE A 68 -31.15 -3.95 0.11
C PHE A 68 -31.03 -4.43 -1.35
N PRO A 69 -32.06 -4.22 -2.19
CA PRO A 69 -32.11 -4.80 -3.53
C PRO A 69 -31.05 -4.26 -4.49
N ASN A 70 -30.64 -2.98 -4.37
CA ASN A 70 -29.66 -2.37 -5.28
C ASN A 70 -28.23 -2.85 -5.05
N VAL A 71 -27.97 -3.55 -3.95
CA VAL A 71 -26.69 -4.20 -3.62
C VAL A 71 -26.83 -5.71 -3.41
N SER A 72 -27.94 -6.31 -3.88
CA SER A 72 -28.10 -7.76 -3.92
C SER A 72 -26.92 -8.42 -4.66
N GLN A 73 -26.47 -7.80 -5.75
CA GLN A 73 -25.22 -8.08 -6.44
C GLN A 73 -24.59 -6.76 -6.92
N PHE A 74 -23.32 -6.56 -6.67
CA PHE A 74 -22.60 -5.39 -7.12
C PHE A 74 -21.11 -5.69 -7.29
N HIS A 75 -20.35 -4.76 -7.85
CA HIS A 75 -18.95 -4.97 -8.14
C HIS A 75 -18.08 -3.84 -7.61
N THR A 76 -16.83 -4.19 -7.30
CA THR A 76 -15.75 -3.24 -7.09
C THR A 76 -14.68 -3.46 -8.14
N LEU A 77 -14.16 -2.38 -8.72
CA LEU A 77 -13.05 -2.44 -9.67
C LEU A 77 -11.77 -1.96 -8.99
N ARG A 78 -10.66 -2.52 -9.43
CA ARG A 78 -9.32 -2.08 -9.07
C ARG A 78 -8.69 -1.39 -10.27
N VAL A 79 -8.38 -0.11 -10.12
CA VAL A 79 -7.66 0.64 -11.13
C VAL A 79 -6.17 0.59 -10.79
N ASN A 80 -5.40 0.05 -11.71
CA ASN A 80 -3.95 -0.01 -11.59
C ASN A 80 -3.36 1.40 -11.69
N GLN A 81 -2.51 1.74 -10.75
CA GLN A 81 -1.65 2.90 -10.84
C GLN A 81 -0.23 2.47 -10.52
N PRO A 82 0.77 2.96 -11.23
CA PRO A 82 2.15 2.78 -10.80
C PRO A 82 2.33 3.42 -9.41
N ALA A 83 2.55 2.61 -8.38
CA ALA A 83 2.68 3.10 -7.02
C ALA A 83 3.87 4.07 -6.91
N GLY A 84 3.73 5.08 -6.07
CA GLY A 84 4.70 6.16 -5.94
C GLY A 84 4.61 7.23 -7.02
N TRP A 85 3.80 7.06 -8.03
CA TRP A 85 3.54 8.08 -9.04
C TRP A 85 2.43 9.02 -8.59
N PHE A 86 2.48 10.21 -9.11
CA PHE A 86 1.51 11.24 -8.78
C PHE A 86 0.46 11.36 -9.88
N TYR A 87 -0.78 11.52 -9.49
CA TYR A 87 -1.82 11.96 -10.41
C TYR A 87 -1.79 13.48 -10.55
N THR A 88 -2.00 13.97 -11.74
CA THR A 88 -2.44 15.37 -11.90
C THR A 88 -3.89 15.48 -11.43
N SER A 89 -4.29 16.67 -10.97
CA SER A 89 -5.70 16.91 -10.60
C SER A 89 -6.64 16.65 -11.79
N GLU A 90 -6.20 16.90 -13.01
CA GLU A 90 -6.96 16.59 -14.23
C GLU A 90 -7.21 15.09 -14.38
N LYS A 91 -6.15 14.26 -14.31
CA LYS A 91 -6.30 12.80 -14.43
C LYS A 91 -7.12 12.21 -13.29
N ALA A 92 -6.98 12.71 -12.06
CA ALA A 92 -7.81 12.27 -10.94
C ALA A 92 -9.30 12.60 -11.17
N ARG A 93 -9.62 13.79 -11.71
CA ARG A 93 -11.00 14.14 -12.08
C ARG A 93 -11.55 13.24 -13.17
N LYS A 94 -10.76 12.90 -14.19
CA LYS A 94 -11.20 11.97 -15.24
C LYS A 94 -11.65 10.62 -14.70
N ILE A 95 -10.92 10.07 -13.74
CA ILE A 95 -11.34 8.83 -13.06
C ILE A 95 -12.66 9.04 -12.31
N CYS A 96 -12.79 10.16 -11.60
CA CYS A 96 -14.02 10.49 -10.88
C CYS A 96 -15.20 10.68 -11.83
N ASP A 97 -15.03 11.41 -12.94
CA ASP A 97 -16.08 11.64 -13.94
C ASP A 97 -16.60 10.32 -14.54
N ILE A 98 -15.67 9.40 -14.90
CA ILE A 98 -16.03 8.06 -15.38
C ILE A 98 -16.81 7.30 -14.30
N TRP A 99 -16.33 7.38 -13.06
CA TRP A 99 -16.91 6.64 -11.96
C TRP A 99 -18.28 7.18 -11.51
N GLU A 100 -18.47 8.49 -11.51
CA GLU A 100 -19.78 9.11 -11.23
C GLU A 100 -20.83 8.77 -12.29
N LYS A 101 -20.38 8.58 -13.55
CA LYS A 101 -21.27 8.20 -14.66
C LYS A 101 -21.75 6.75 -14.60
N HIS A 102 -20.88 5.83 -14.17
CA HIS A 102 -21.08 4.39 -14.31
C HIS A 102 -21.21 3.62 -12.97
N GLY A 103 -21.07 4.31 -11.85
CA GLY A 103 -21.08 3.69 -10.54
C GLY A 103 -21.57 4.61 -9.44
N SER A 104 -21.26 4.26 -8.21
CA SER A 104 -21.70 4.98 -7.01
C SER A 104 -21.00 6.33 -6.78
N GLY A 105 -19.92 6.63 -7.48
CA GLY A 105 -19.05 7.78 -7.21
C GLY A 105 -18.06 7.56 -6.04
N LEU A 106 -18.18 6.48 -5.27
CA LEU A 106 -17.33 6.22 -4.10
C LEU A 106 -16.00 5.59 -4.51
N THR A 107 -14.89 6.18 -4.05
CA THR A 107 -13.53 5.71 -4.32
C THR A 107 -12.73 5.50 -3.04
N ASN A 108 -11.75 4.61 -3.08
CA ASN A 108 -10.83 4.34 -1.97
C ASN A 108 -9.40 4.19 -2.47
N MET A 109 -8.46 4.82 -1.79
CA MET A 109 -7.04 4.61 -2.00
C MET A 109 -6.62 3.37 -1.21
N HIS A 110 -6.37 2.26 -1.91
CA HIS A 110 -6.13 0.97 -1.26
C HIS A 110 -4.71 0.86 -0.71
N GLY A 111 -4.57 0.96 0.62
CA GLY A 111 -3.25 1.01 1.28
C GLY A 111 -2.44 -0.30 1.26
N SER A 112 -3.03 -1.44 0.90
CA SER A 112 -2.31 -2.74 0.87
C SER A 112 -1.80 -3.14 -0.50
N THR A 113 -2.19 -2.44 -1.56
CA THR A 113 -1.74 -2.60 -2.95
C THR A 113 -1.63 -1.25 -3.64
N GLY A 114 -1.17 -1.21 -4.88
CA GLY A 114 -1.05 0.02 -5.65
C GLY A 114 -2.33 0.45 -6.37
N ASP A 115 -3.51 0.04 -5.91
CA ASP A 115 -4.76 0.28 -6.62
C ASP A 115 -5.57 1.45 -6.06
N LEU A 116 -6.36 2.09 -6.95
CA LEU A 116 -7.59 2.75 -6.58
C LEU A 116 -8.73 1.71 -6.60
N ILE A 117 -9.61 1.77 -5.62
CA ILE A 117 -10.81 0.94 -5.58
C ILE A 117 -12.01 1.82 -5.93
N LEU A 118 -12.74 1.41 -6.95
CA LEU A 118 -14.01 1.97 -7.35
C LEU A 118 -15.11 1.09 -6.77
N LEU A 119 -15.91 1.62 -5.86
CA LEU A 119 -16.86 0.86 -5.06
C LEU A 119 -18.28 1.01 -5.58
N GLY A 120 -18.87 -0.07 -6.06
CA GLY A 120 -20.29 -0.15 -6.35
C GLY A 120 -20.68 0.20 -7.79
N THR A 121 -20.82 -0.83 -8.63
CA THR A 121 -21.40 -0.75 -9.97
C THR A 121 -22.10 -2.05 -10.33
N THR A 122 -22.84 -2.06 -11.42
CA THR A 122 -23.54 -3.25 -11.94
C THR A 122 -22.67 -4.01 -12.95
N THR A 123 -23.10 -5.21 -13.31
CA THR A 123 -22.40 -6.04 -14.30
C THR A 123 -22.37 -5.39 -15.69
N GLU A 124 -23.46 -4.74 -16.07
CA GLU A 124 -23.65 -4.10 -17.37
C GLU A 124 -22.69 -2.93 -17.58
N GLU A 125 -22.30 -2.25 -16.50
CA GLU A 125 -21.43 -1.10 -16.55
C GLU A 125 -19.91 -1.45 -16.56
N LEU A 126 -19.55 -2.71 -16.33
CA LEU A 126 -18.14 -3.12 -16.25
C LEU A 126 -17.36 -2.85 -17.55
N GLU A 127 -17.90 -3.27 -18.69
CA GLU A 127 -17.25 -3.07 -20.00
C GLU A 127 -17.19 -1.59 -20.41
N PRO A 128 -18.28 -0.79 -20.23
CA PRO A 128 -18.20 0.66 -20.43
C PRO A 128 -17.12 1.35 -19.60
N ILE A 129 -17.05 1.06 -18.30
CA ILE A 129 -16.03 1.61 -17.38
C ILE A 129 -14.63 1.25 -17.87
N PHE A 130 -14.38 -0.02 -18.16
CA PHE A 130 -13.09 -0.50 -18.63
C PHE A 130 -12.66 0.20 -19.93
N SER A 131 -13.59 0.34 -20.87
CA SER A 131 -13.34 1.01 -22.12
C SER A 131 -12.99 2.50 -21.94
N GLU A 132 -13.70 3.22 -21.07
CA GLU A 132 -13.42 4.64 -20.81
C GLU A 132 -12.10 4.83 -20.03
N LEU A 133 -11.82 3.99 -19.02
CA LEU A 133 -10.54 4.00 -18.30
C LEU A 133 -9.35 3.75 -19.25
N THR A 134 -9.48 2.78 -20.15
CA THR A 134 -8.44 2.46 -21.14
C THR A 134 -8.16 3.63 -22.09
N LYS A 135 -9.20 4.35 -22.54
CA LYS A 135 -9.04 5.56 -23.39
C LYS A 135 -8.25 6.66 -22.66
N GLU A 136 -8.41 6.78 -21.35
CA GLU A 136 -7.66 7.74 -20.54
C GLU A 136 -6.26 7.23 -20.14
N GLY A 137 -5.89 6.01 -20.55
CA GLY A 137 -4.59 5.39 -20.29
C GLY A 137 -4.50 4.67 -18.94
N PHE A 138 -5.63 4.32 -18.35
CA PHE A 138 -5.68 3.51 -17.13
C PHE A 138 -5.95 2.04 -17.45
N ASP A 139 -5.48 1.17 -16.56
CA ASP A 139 -5.64 -0.27 -16.64
C ASP A 139 -6.25 -0.80 -15.34
N LEU A 140 -6.70 -2.05 -15.33
CA LEU A 140 -7.17 -2.71 -14.12
C LEU A 140 -6.02 -3.31 -13.33
N GLY A 141 -6.14 -3.31 -12.01
CA GLY A 141 -5.24 -4.00 -11.10
C GLY A 141 -5.64 -5.45 -10.88
N GLY A 142 -4.81 -6.22 -10.15
CA GLY A 142 -5.08 -7.61 -9.85
C GLY A 142 -6.16 -7.82 -8.78
N SER A 143 -6.95 -8.87 -8.94
CA SER A 143 -7.97 -9.30 -7.98
C SER A 143 -7.94 -10.82 -7.77
N GLY A 144 -8.72 -11.35 -6.82
CA GLY A 144 -8.83 -12.81 -6.62
C GLY A 144 -7.46 -13.49 -6.43
N SER A 145 -7.17 -14.49 -7.24
CA SER A 145 -5.93 -15.28 -7.25
C SER A 145 -4.83 -14.69 -8.14
N ASP A 146 -4.96 -13.41 -8.52
CA ASP A 146 -3.97 -12.72 -9.34
C ASP A 146 -2.81 -12.17 -8.50
N MET A 147 -1.74 -11.78 -9.17
CA MET A 147 -0.80 -10.85 -8.60
C MET A 147 -1.53 -9.52 -8.31
N ARG A 148 -1.27 -8.95 -7.15
CA ARG A 148 -1.76 -7.61 -6.85
C ARG A 148 -0.84 -6.58 -7.46
N THR A 149 -1.39 -5.45 -7.86
CA THR A 149 -0.61 -4.30 -8.33
C THR A 149 0.54 -4.04 -7.35
N PRO A 150 1.80 -4.12 -7.81
CA PRO A 150 2.94 -3.81 -6.98
C PRO A 150 2.84 -2.39 -6.40
N SER A 151 3.36 -2.20 -5.20
CA SER A 151 3.37 -0.89 -4.57
C SER A 151 4.76 -0.54 -4.04
N CYS A 152 5.14 0.73 -4.14
CA CYS A 152 6.41 1.21 -3.64
C CYS A 152 6.28 2.54 -2.90
N CYS A 153 7.31 2.89 -2.15
CA CYS A 153 7.48 4.24 -1.63
C CYS A 153 7.95 5.19 -2.74
N CYS A 154 7.96 6.50 -2.47
CA CYS A 154 8.36 7.52 -3.44
C CYS A 154 9.82 7.41 -3.92
N GLY A 155 10.66 6.60 -3.26
CA GLY A 155 12.04 6.34 -3.66
C GLY A 155 12.86 7.60 -3.95
N PRO A 156 13.75 7.55 -4.94
CA PRO A 156 14.66 8.66 -5.25
C PRO A 156 13.95 9.90 -5.80
N ALA A 157 12.66 9.80 -6.17
CA ALA A 157 11.90 10.95 -6.65
C ALA A 157 11.76 12.05 -5.57
N ARG A 158 11.75 11.67 -4.26
CA ARG A 158 11.58 12.62 -3.16
C ARG A 158 12.32 12.28 -1.86
N CYS A 159 13.05 11.18 -1.81
CA CYS A 159 13.63 10.71 -0.56
C CYS A 159 15.16 10.57 -0.66
N GLU A 160 15.88 11.30 0.19
CA GLU A 160 17.36 11.22 0.27
C GLU A 160 17.85 9.87 0.79
N TRP A 161 16.99 9.09 1.47
CA TRP A 161 17.31 7.78 2.02
C TRP A 161 17.13 6.63 1.02
N ALA A 162 16.73 6.93 -0.21
CA ALA A 162 16.55 5.90 -1.21
C ALA A 162 17.88 5.21 -1.56
N MET A 163 17.90 3.88 -1.44
CA MET A 163 19.05 3.06 -1.77
C MET A 163 19.07 2.64 -3.25
N PHE A 164 17.90 2.58 -3.87
CA PHE A 164 17.70 2.22 -5.28
C PHE A 164 16.42 2.86 -5.83
N ASP A 165 16.22 2.76 -7.13
CA ASP A 165 15.04 3.29 -7.81
C ASP A 165 13.84 2.35 -7.68
N THR A 166 13.01 2.62 -6.67
CA THR A 166 11.78 1.86 -6.40
C THR A 166 10.72 2.03 -7.47
N LEU A 167 10.64 3.22 -8.09
CA LEU A 167 9.66 3.52 -9.14
C LEU A 167 9.96 2.69 -10.38
N ARG A 168 11.22 2.65 -10.79
CA ARG A 168 11.66 1.86 -11.92
C ARG A 168 11.40 0.37 -11.70
N VAL A 169 11.78 -0.18 -10.55
CA VAL A 169 11.54 -1.59 -10.22
C VAL A 169 10.05 -1.91 -10.20
N THR A 170 9.21 -1.03 -9.63
CA THR A 170 7.76 -1.21 -9.61
C THR A 170 7.18 -1.22 -11.02
N TYR A 171 7.60 -0.29 -11.85
CA TYR A 171 7.18 -0.22 -13.25
C TYR A 171 7.57 -1.49 -14.02
N ASP A 172 8.83 -1.90 -13.92
CA ASP A 172 9.35 -3.06 -14.63
C ASP A 172 8.62 -4.35 -14.22
N LEU A 173 8.37 -4.54 -12.91
CA LEU A 173 7.59 -5.68 -12.40
C LEU A 173 6.14 -5.63 -12.88
N THR A 174 5.49 -4.47 -12.82
CA THR A 174 4.11 -4.32 -13.29
C THR A 174 3.99 -4.63 -14.78
N MET A 175 4.92 -4.14 -15.60
CA MET A 175 4.89 -4.36 -17.05
C MET A 175 5.30 -5.79 -17.43
N HIS A 176 6.19 -6.42 -16.68
CA HIS A 176 6.64 -7.79 -16.96
C HIS A 176 5.57 -8.83 -16.63
N TYR A 177 4.82 -8.62 -15.55
CA TYR A 177 3.84 -9.58 -15.00
C TYR A 177 2.39 -9.20 -15.32
N GLN A 178 2.11 -8.74 -16.54
CA GLN A 178 0.76 -8.35 -16.96
C GLN A 178 -0.22 -9.53 -16.98
N ASP A 179 0.24 -10.72 -17.37
CA ASP A 179 -0.62 -11.90 -17.36
C ASP A 179 -0.99 -12.32 -15.95
N GLU A 180 -0.03 -12.34 -15.03
CA GLU A 180 -0.25 -12.68 -13.62
C GLU A 180 -1.06 -11.61 -12.88
N LEU A 181 -1.05 -10.39 -13.37
CA LEU A 181 -1.84 -9.28 -12.84
C LEU A 181 -3.31 -9.36 -13.27
N HIS A 182 -3.57 -9.84 -14.49
CA HIS A 182 -4.90 -9.82 -15.11
C HIS A 182 -5.57 -11.19 -15.23
N ARG A 183 -4.91 -12.27 -14.82
CA ARG A 183 -5.44 -13.63 -14.86
C ARG A 183 -5.16 -14.39 -13.57
N PRO A 184 -6.09 -15.26 -13.14
CA PRO A 184 -5.87 -16.14 -12.00
C PRO A 184 -4.66 -17.05 -12.25
N TYR A 185 -3.54 -16.80 -11.58
CA TYR A 185 -2.27 -17.47 -11.77
C TYR A 185 -1.75 -18.18 -10.51
N PHE A 186 -2.16 -17.69 -9.34
CA PHE A 186 -1.71 -18.19 -8.04
C PHE A 186 -2.83 -18.94 -7.32
N PRO A 187 -2.50 -19.84 -6.37
CA PRO A 187 -3.50 -20.48 -5.50
C PRO A 187 -4.27 -19.46 -4.66
N TYR A 188 -3.62 -18.31 -4.35
CA TYR A 188 -4.15 -17.20 -3.58
C TYR A 188 -3.49 -15.89 -4.06
N LYS A 189 -3.97 -14.75 -3.58
CA LYS A 189 -3.38 -13.45 -3.94
C LYS A 189 -1.88 -13.41 -3.66
N PHE A 190 -1.13 -12.80 -4.55
CA PHE A 190 0.31 -12.56 -4.40
C PHE A 190 0.61 -11.06 -4.43
N LYS A 191 1.32 -10.56 -3.42
CA LYS A 191 1.63 -9.14 -3.27
C LYS A 191 3.13 -8.90 -3.27
N ILE A 192 3.55 -7.88 -4.04
CA ILE A 192 4.91 -7.37 -4.05
C ILE A 192 4.88 -5.94 -3.52
N LYS A 193 5.73 -5.65 -2.53
CA LYS A 193 5.92 -4.30 -2.03
C LYS A 193 7.40 -3.92 -1.96
N ILE A 194 7.68 -2.66 -2.26
CA ILE A 194 9.03 -2.18 -2.50
C ILE A 194 9.28 -0.93 -1.67
N SER A 195 10.21 -1.01 -0.74
CA SER A 195 10.66 0.11 0.09
C SER A 195 12.10 0.48 -0.22
N ALA A 196 12.37 1.74 -0.44
CA ALA A 196 13.71 2.23 -0.79
C ALA A 196 14.74 2.12 0.35
N CYS A 197 14.30 1.91 1.58
CA CYS A 197 15.15 1.75 2.76
C CYS A 197 14.41 1.03 3.90
N ALA A 198 15.12 0.75 4.99
CA ALA A 198 14.59 0.04 6.16
C ALA A 198 13.52 0.80 6.97
N ASN A 199 13.24 2.07 6.66
CA ASN A 199 12.09 2.77 7.25
C ASN A 199 10.75 2.19 6.80
N ASP A 200 10.74 1.41 5.73
CA ASP A 200 9.60 0.63 5.24
C ASP A 200 8.26 1.38 5.19
N CYS A 201 8.26 2.57 4.57
CA CYS A 201 7.13 3.50 4.54
C CYS A 201 5.83 2.91 3.94
N VAL A 202 5.93 1.84 3.15
CA VAL A 202 4.76 1.12 2.58
C VAL A 202 4.43 -0.17 3.33
N ALA A 203 5.06 -0.41 4.48
CA ALA A 203 4.88 -1.60 5.30
C ALA A 203 5.04 -2.90 4.48
N SER A 204 6.11 -2.99 3.69
CA SER A 204 6.36 -4.11 2.79
C SER A 204 6.55 -5.41 3.57
N ILE A 205 7.31 -5.39 4.66
CA ILE A 205 7.55 -6.55 5.52
C ILE A 205 6.24 -7.15 6.06
N ALA A 206 5.33 -6.29 6.52
CA ALA A 206 4.11 -6.74 7.20
C ALA A 206 2.95 -7.05 6.23
N ARG A 207 3.00 -6.59 4.98
CA ARG A 207 1.83 -6.56 4.08
C ARG A 207 2.07 -7.13 2.69
N SER A 208 3.20 -7.79 2.43
CA SER A 208 3.46 -8.44 1.15
C SER A 208 3.90 -9.88 1.31
N ASP A 209 3.83 -10.62 0.22
CA ASP A 209 4.34 -11.98 0.11
C ASP A 209 5.80 -11.97 -0.36
N LEU A 210 6.19 -10.92 -1.09
CA LEU A 210 7.55 -10.61 -1.47
C LEU A 210 7.84 -9.15 -1.18
N SER A 211 8.85 -8.89 -0.33
CA SER A 211 9.30 -7.55 0.05
C SER A 211 10.66 -7.27 -0.56
N ILE A 212 10.83 -6.09 -1.16
CA ILE A 212 12.12 -5.59 -1.64
C ILE A 212 12.46 -4.35 -0.82
N ILE A 213 13.51 -4.41 0.01
CA ILE A 213 13.83 -3.35 0.96
C ILE A 213 15.25 -2.88 0.74
N GLY A 214 15.41 -1.58 0.51
CA GLY A 214 16.71 -0.96 0.31
C GLY A 214 17.62 -1.11 1.52
N THR A 215 18.88 -1.42 1.24
CA THR A 215 19.95 -1.61 2.20
C THR A 215 21.30 -1.22 1.60
N TRP A 216 22.37 -1.38 2.33
CA TRP A 216 23.75 -1.20 1.88
C TRP A 216 24.63 -2.32 2.41
N LYS A 217 25.81 -2.49 1.83
CA LYS A 217 26.71 -3.60 2.18
C LYS A 217 27.90 -3.16 3.03
N ASP A 218 28.50 -2.04 2.71
CA ASP A 218 29.67 -1.48 3.38
C ASP A 218 29.33 -0.78 4.70
N ALA A 219 30.30 -0.10 5.31
CA ALA A 219 30.15 0.56 6.60
C ALA A 219 29.26 1.81 6.54
N ILE A 220 28.58 2.10 7.67
CA ILE A 220 27.91 3.38 7.88
C ILE A 220 28.94 4.51 7.80
N GLN A 221 28.61 5.57 7.07
CA GLN A 221 29.45 6.77 6.99
C GLN A 221 29.22 7.61 8.25
N ILE A 222 30.30 8.00 8.94
CA ILE A 222 30.25 8.76 10.20
C ILE A 222 31.01 10.08 10.02
N ASP A 223 30.35 11.19 10.32
CA ASP A 223 30.97 12.49 10.52
C ASP A 223 31.10 12.76 12.04
N GLN A 224 32.34 12.59 12.57
CA GLN A 224 32.59 12.75 14.00
C GLN A 224 32.40 14.19 14.50
N LYS A 225 32.53 15.21 13.62
CA LYS A 225 32.27 16.60 14.00
C LYS A 225 30.78 16.82 14.27
N GLU A 226 29.94 16.26 13.38
CA GLU A 226 28.48 16.30 13.57
C GLU A 226 28.05 15.43 14.76
N VAL A 227 28.69 14.28 15.01
CA VAL A 227 28.46 13.48 16.24
C VAL A 227 28.71 14.33 17.48
N ALA A 228 29.84 15.05 17.54
CA ALA A 228 30.16 15.93 18.66
C ALA A 228 29.14 17.08 18.81
N ALA A 229 28.61 17.61 17.71
CA ALA A 229 27.56 18.64 17.73
C ALA A 229 26.22 18.09 18.25
N TYR A 230 25.86 16.85 17.88
CA TYR A 230 24.67 16.19 18.42
C TYR A 230 24.78 15.93 19.92
N ALA A 231 25.96 15.66 20.46
CA ALA A 231 26.15 15.43 21.89
C ALA A 231 25.80 16.66 22.77
N ASP A 232 25.74 17.85 22.18
CA ASP A 232 25.29 19.06 22.87
C ASP A 232 23.75 19.22 22.89
N SER A 233 23.02 18.46 22.09
CA SER A 233 21.57 18.59 21.92
C SER A 233 20.76 17.36 22.32
N ILE A 234 21.33 16.16 22.25
CA ILE A 234 20.67 14.89 22.59
C ILE A 234 21.59 14.02 23.45
N ASN A 235 20.99 13.04 24.13
CA ASN A 235 21.76 12.01 24.82
C ASN A 235 22.02 10.82 23.88
N ILE A 236 23.16 10.89 23.14
CA ILE A 236 23.51 9.88 22.13
C ILE A 236 23.55 8.46 22.75
N GLN A 237 24.03 8.31 24.00
CA GLN A 237 24.05 6.99 24.64
C GLN A 237 22.63 6.41 24.77
N LYS A 238 21.69 7.17 25.31
CA LYS A 238 20.32 6.71 25.54
C LYS A 238 19.46 6.61 24.28
N GLU A 239 19.60 7.61 23.39
CA GLU A 239 18.70 7.76 22.25
C GLU A 239 19.18 7.00 21.00
N VAL A 240 20.46 6.65 20.96
CA VAL A 240 21.06 5.96 19.80
C VAL A 240 21.66 4.62 20.19
N CYS A 241 22.67 4.61 21.10
CA CYS A 241 23.42 3.39 21.40
C CYS A 241 22.57 2.36 22.14
N ASP A 242 21.83 2.77 23.18
CA ASP A 242 21.00 1.87 24.00
C ASP A 242 19.78 1.35 23.23
N LEU A 243 19.31 2.07 22.21
CA LEU A 243 18.21 1.69 21.34
C LEU A 243 18.65 0.90 20.09
N CYS A 244 19.95 0.71 19.91
CA CYS A 244 20.44 -0.13 18.81
C CYS A 244 20.04 -1.60 19.07
N PRO A 245 19.33 -2.26 18.13
CA PRO A 245 18.83 -3.63 18.31
C PRO A 245 19.94 -4.65 18.60
N THR A 246 21.10 -4.46 18.01
CA THR A 246 22.26 -5.35 18.17
C THR A 246 23.34 -4.78 19.09
N ARG A 247 23.15 -3.56 19.59
CA ARG A 247 24.11 -2.84 20.40
C ARG A 247 25.51 -2.77 19.80
N CYS A 248 25.56 -2.63 18.48
CA CYS A 248 26.80 -2.57 17.69
C CYS A 248 27.51 -1.21 17.75
N MET A 249 27.28 -0.42 18.80
CA MET A 249 27.81 0.94 18.92
C MET A 249 28.44 1.19 20.27
N GLU A 250 29.52 1.97 20.27
CA GLU A 250 30.23 2.42 21.44
C GLU A 250 30.44 3.93 21.35
N LEU A 251 30.07 4.65 22.41
CA LEU A 251 30.30 6.08 22.54
C LEU A 251 31.42 6.36 23.52
N ASN A 252 32.55 6.88 23.03
CA ASN A 252 33.71 7.26 23.83
C ASN A 252 33.81 8.80 23.91
N GLY A 253 33.26 9.35 24.99
CA GLY A 253 33.14 10.80 25.12
C GLY A 253 32.24 11.41 24.07
N ARG A 254 32.75 11.99 23.00
CA ARG A 254 32.01 12.57 21.88
C ARG A 254 32.30 11.85 20.55
N GLU A 255 32.98 10.72 20.58
CA GLU A 255 33.30 9.92 19.41
C GLU A 255 32.42 8.67 19.38
N LEU A 256 31.75 8.41 18.26
CA LEU A 256 30.92 7.23 18.04
C LEU A 256 31.67 6.21 17.18
N LYS A 257 31.74 4.98 17.67
CA LYS A 257 32.24 3.83 16.91
C LYS A 257 31.07 2.90 16.60
N ILE A 258 31.01 2.37 15.38
CA ILE A 258 30.02 1.40 14.94
C ILE A 258 30.76 0.14 14.46
N TYR A 259 30.30 -1.02 14.92
CA TYR A 259 30.78 -2.33 14.50
C TYR A 259 29.83 -2.82 13.40
N ASP A 260 30.20 -2.57 12.14
CA ASP A 260 29.33 -2.77 10.98
C ASP A 260 29.00 -4.24 10.70
N GLU A 261 29.83 -5.16 11.13
CA GLU A 261 29.61 -6.62 11.09
C GLU A 261 28.38 -7.05 11.89
N ASP A 262 28.10 -6.36 12.99
CA ASP A 262 26.95 -6.62 13.86
C ASP A 262 25.73 -5.74 13.52
N CYS A 263 25.86 -4.84 12.58
CA CYS A 263 24.84 -3.87 12.22
C CYS A 263 23.72 -4.50 11.37
N THR A 264 22.48 -4.46 11.83
CA THR A 264 21.28 -4.93 11.09
C THR A 264 20.78 -3.91 10.06
N ARG A 265 21.42 -2.77 9.93
CA ARG A 265 21.04 -1.70 8.97
C ARG A 265 19.60 -1.19 9.13
N CYS A 266 19.11 -1.18 10.37
CA CYS A 266 17.72 -0.75 10.70
C CYS A 266 17.48 0.75 10.54
N MET A 267 18.51 1.56 10.31
CA MET A 267 18.47 3.01 10.14
C MET A 267 18.08 3.83 11.38
N HIS A 268 17.87 3.26 12.54
CA HIS A 268 17.48 4.02 13.74
C HIS A 268 18.46 5.16 14.03
N CYS A 269 19.76 4.85 14.15
CA CYS A 269 20.80 5.84 14.43
C CYS A 269 20.92 6.94 13.35
N ILE A 270 20.73 6.56 12.07
CA ILE A 270 20.72 7.50 10.94
C ILE A 270 19.52 8.45 11.03
N ASN A 271 18.36 7.94 11.40
CA ASN A 271 17.14 8.76 11.57
C ASN A 271 17.26 9.76 12.73
N VAL A 272 17.96 9.38 13.81
CA VAL A 272 18.17 10.27 14.97
C VAL A 272 19.25 11.32 14.68
N MET A 273 20.34 10.93 14.00
CA MET A 273 21.47 11.79 13.69
C MET A 273 21.73 11.90 12.17
N PRO A 274 20.79 12.42 11.37
CA PRO A 274 20.87 12.39 9.91
C PRO A 274 22.01 13.24 9.32
N LYS A 275 22.57 14.19 10.06
CA LYS A 275 23.75 14.95 9.62
C LYS A 275 25.05 14.21 9.92
N ALA A 276 25.09 13.47 11.03
CA ALA A 276 26.28 12.76 11.48
C ALA A 276 26.45 11.38 10.84
N LEU A 277 25.32 10.71 10.54
CA LEU A 277 25.34 9.33 10.05
C LEU A 277 24.64 9.21 8.70
N ARG A 278 25.28 8.46 7.79
CA ARG A 278 24.72 8.17 6.47
C ARG A 278 24.87 6.68 6.14
N PRO A 279 23.94 6.11 5.36
CA PRO A 279 24.10 4.75 4.85
C PRO A 279 25.43 4.58 4.11
N GLY A 280 25.92 3.36 4.04
CA GLY A 280 27.06 3.02 3.22
C GLY A 280 26.88 3.39 1.74
N LYS A 281 27.94 3.28 0.96
CA LYS A 281 27.96 3.66 -0.46
C LYS A 281 27.57 2.51 -1.38
N GLU A 282 27.85 1.26 -0.98
CA GLU A 282 27.47 0.06 -1.74
C GLU A 282 26.01 -0.25 -1.50
N ARG A 283 25.13 0.45 -2.22
CA ARG A 283 23.68 0.41 -2.06
C ARG A 283 23.03 -0.70 -2.88
N GLY A 284 21.97 -1.27 -2.37
CA GLY A 284 21.19 -2.32 -3.02
C GLY A 284 19.88 -2.59 -2.28
N ALA A 285 19.39 -3.80 -2.38
CA ALA A 285 18.16 -4.22 -1.70
C ALA A 285 18.27 -5.65 -1.17
N SER A 286 17.59 -5.90 -0.05
CA SER A 286 17.28 -7.25 0.44
C SER A 286 15.93 -7.67 -0.10
N ILE A 287 15.83 -8.94 -0.52
CA ILE A 287 14.60 -9.57 -0.97
C ILE A 287 14.15 -10.54 0.11
N LEU A 288 12.94 -10.34 0.64
CA LEU A 288 12.36 -11.13 1.71
C LEU A 288 11.11 -11.85 1.19
N VAL A 289 11.01 -13.15 1.40
CA VAL A 289 9.90 -13.99 0.94
C VAL A 289 9.08 -14.46 2.14
N GLY A 290 7.76 -14.52 1.99
CA GLY A 290 6.84 -14.94 3.05
C GLY A 290 6.59 -13.85 4.09
N GLY A 291 6.58 -12.59 3.68
CA GLY A 291 6.41 -11.42 4.54
C GLY A 291 5.20 -11.53 5.47
N LYS A 292 5.46 -11.65 6.76
CA LYS A 292 4.51 -11.49 7.85
C LYS A 292 5.13 -10.54 8.86
N ALA A 293 4.28 -9.89 9.64
CA ALA A 293 4.78 -9.08 10.74
C ALA A 293 5.76 -9.88 11.61
N PRO A 294 6.87 -9.30 12.08
CA PRO A 294 7.93 -10.00 12.79
C PRO A 294 7.54 -10.48 14.23
N ILE A 295 6.25 -10.49 14.52
CA ILE A 295 5.67 -11.07 15.74
C ILE A 295 5.66 -12.61 15.73
N VAL A 296 5.90 -13.21 14.55
CA VAL A 296 5.98 -14.68 14.41
C VAL A 296 7.45 -15.03 14.16
N LYS A 297 8.04 -15.83 15.06
CA LYS A 297 9.42 -16.27 14.96
C LYS A 297 9.66 -17.00 13.63
N GLY A 298 10.66 -16.59 12.86
CA GLY A 298 10.96 -17.15 11.55
C GLY A 298 10.02 -16.71 10.42
N ALA A 299 9.28 -15.62 10.61
CA ALA A 299 8.33 -15.11 9.60
C ALA A 299 9.00 -14.43 8.40
N LEU A 300 10.24 -14.00 8.54
CA LEU A 300 11.01 -13.36 7.49
C LEU A 300 12.17 -14.27 7.09
N LEU A 301 12.16 -14.68 5.84
CA LEU A 301 13.25 -15.44 5.23
C LEU A 301 13.94 -14.52 4.22
N SER A 302 15.24 -14.45 4.32
CA SER A 302 16.10 -13.73 3.36
C SER A 302 16.70 -14.71 2.35
#